data_84537b4a755abe73aaafe2a8e3b47dfd
#
_entry.id   84537b4a755abe73aaafe2a8e3b47dfd
#
_cell.length_a   1.000
_cell.length_b   1.000
_cell.length_c   1.000
_cell.angle_alpha   90.00
_cell.angle_beta   90.00
_cell.angle_gamma   90.00
#
_symmetry.space_group_name_H-M   'P 1'
#
loop_
_entity.id
_entity.type
_entity.pdbx_description
1 polymer ?
#
loop_
_entity_poly.entity_id
_entity_poly.type
_entity_poly.pdbx_seq_one_letter_code
_entity_poly.pdbx_strand_id
1 'polypeptide(L)'
;VHGCFRQVLYCLENLDVKKIIVLLPPFERMFYKFKFLGNNAYYNYTPMGTENSFSFLDEKTNVNKILKHSKRLGKRIIQKLVTMNKNNRNIYITSCFKSVYDCIPEGDHKLPIFPKLDTFRERASDNQHPHRKHYELFVKSIKPYVDKKQS
;
A
#
# COMPACT_ATOMS: atom_id res chain seq x y z
N VAL A 1 1.64 0.57 -4.07
CA VAL A 1 0.99 -0.76 -4.22
C VAL A 1 1.96 -1.75 -4.87
N HIS A 2 2.69 -1.39 -5.94
CA HIS A 2 3.62 -2.30 -6.61
C HIS A 2 4.77 -2.78 -5.70
N GLY A 3 5.33 -1.88 -4.88
CA GLY A 3 6.35 -2.24 -3.89
C GLY A 3 5.85 -3.26 -2.87
N CYS A 4 4.61 -3.12 -2.38
CA CYS A 4 4.01 -4.09 -1.48
C CYS A 4 3.89 -5.48 -2.11
N PHE A 5 3.51 -5.55 -3.39
CA PHE A 5 3.42 -6.83 -4.10
C PHE A 5 4.78 -7.55 -4.16
N ARG A 6 5.85 -6.83 -4.47
CA ARG A 6 7.22 -7.39 -4.47
C ARG A 6 7.64 -7.88 -3.08
N GLN A 7 7.31 -7.12 -2.02
CA GLN A 7 7.58 -7.53 -0.65
C GLN A 7 6.83 -8.81 -0.27
N VAL A 8 5.55 -8.93 -0.67
CA VAL A 8 4.78 -10.16 -0.45
C VAL A 8 5.42 -11.35 -1.15
N LEU A 9 5.80 -11.21 -2.42
CA LEU A 9 6.50 -12.28 -3.15
C LEU A 9 7.79 -12.68 -2.44
N TYR A 10 8.60 -11.70 -2.03
CA TYR A 10 9.84 -11.96 -1.30
C TYR A 10 9.59 -12.73 0.01
N CYS A 11 8.57 -12.32 0.78
CA CYS A 11 8.22 -13.02 2.02
C CYS A 11 7.80 -14.46 1.77
N LEU A 12 7.01 -14.72 0.72
CA LEU A 12 6.54 -16.06 0.37
C LEU A 12 7.67 -16.98 -0.12
N GLU A 13 8.65 -16.41 -0.81
CA GLU A 13 9.75 -17.17 -1.43
C GLU A 13 10.93 -17.41 -0.47
N ASN A 14 11.16 -16.48 0.47
CA ASN A 14 12.42 -16.44 1.22
C ASN A 14 12.24 -16.52 2.74
N LEU A 15 11.02 -16.39 3.26
CA LEU A 15 10.77 -16.37 4.69
C LEU A 15 9.72 -17.42 5.08
N ASP A 16 9.96 -18.10 6.19
CA ASP A 16 8.96 -18.99 6.80
C ASP A 16 7.92 -18.16 7.57
N VAL A 17 7.02 -17.52 6.84
CA VAL A 17 5.95 -16.67 7.38
C VAL A 17 4.60 -17.38 7.33
N LYS A 18 3.92 -17.44 8.47
CA LYS A 18 2.60 -18.06 8.55
C LYS A 18 1.48 -17.17 8.00
N LYS A 19 1.61 -15.86 8.15
CA LYS A 19 0.59 -14.87 7.76
C LYS A 19 1.25 -13.57 7.32
N ILE A 20 0.74 -12.95 6.28
CA ILE A 20 1.22 -11.68 5.74
C ILE A 20 0.10 -10.65 5.81
N ILE A 21 0.34 -9.53 6.46
CA ILE A 21 -0.58 -8.40 6.52
C ILE A 21 -0.03 -7.31 5.60
N VAL A 22 -0.81 -6.93 4.60
CA VAL A 22 -0.44 -5.94 3.59
C VAL A 22 -1.19 -4.65 3.85
N LEU A 23 -0.48 -3.59 4.26
CA LEU A 23 -1.00 -2.24 4.33
C LEU A 23 -0.72 -1.52 3.01
N LEU A 24 -1.75 -1.35 2.19
CA LEU A 24 -1.61 -0.74 0.88
C LEU A 24 -1.49 0.79 0.99
N PRO A 25 -0.49 1.38 0.33
CA PRO A 25 -0.34 2.83 0.21
C PRO A 25 -1.36 3.41 -0.79
N PRO A 26 -1.49 4.75 -0.87
CA PRO A 26 -2.33 5.38 -1.88
C PRO A 26 -1.85 5.04 -3.29
N PHE A 27 -2.76 5.05 -4.27
CA PHE A 27 -2.43 4.75 -5.66
C PHE A 27 -1.44 5.75 -6.26
N GLU A 28 -1.46 6.97 -5.76
CA GLU A 28 -0.61 8.08 -6.17
C GLU A 28 0.85 7.89 -5.73
N ARG A 29 1.11 7.06 -4.72
CA ARG A 29 2.49 6.77 -4.28
C ARG A 29 3.15 5.80 -5.27
N MET A 30 4.01 6.33 -6.12
CA MET A 30 4.61 5.62 -7.24
C MET A 30 6.12 5.75 -7.25
N PHE A 31 6.77 4.71 -7.76
CA PHE A 31 8.14 4.80 -8.27
C PHE A 31 8.08 5.03 -9.78
N TYR A 32 8.61 6.16 -10.21
CA TYR A 32 8.71 6.46 -11.63
C TYR A 32 10.14 6.28 -12.10
N LYS A 33 10.32 5.47 -13.15
CA LYS A 33 11.61 5.28 -13.80
C LYS A 33 11.70 6.24 -14.99
N PHE A 34 12.71 7.04 -15.02
CA PHE A 34 13.00 7.92 -16.16
C PHE A 34 14.46 7.81 -16.57
N LYS A 35 14.77 8.22 -17.78
CA LYS A 35 16.16 8.34 -18.25
C LYS A 35 16.65 9.77 -17.98
N PHE A 36 17.74 9.88 -17.26
CA PHE A 36 18.45 11.14 -17.03
C PHE A 36 19.89 10.98 -17.45
N LEU A 37 20.34 11.78 -18.41
CA LEU A 37 21.69 11.72 -18.97
C LEU A 37 22.13 10.29 -19.37
N GLY A 38 21.22 9.54 -20.01
CA GLY A 38 21.47 8.16 -20.43
C GLY A 38 21.33 7.09 -19.35
N ASN A 39 21.29 7.46 -18.08
CA ASN A 39 21.15 6.56 -16.94
C ASN A 39 19.70 6.40 -16.48
N ASN A 40 19.38 5.22 -15.93
CA ASN A 40 18.08 5.00 -15.29
C ASN A 40 18.05 5.69 -13.94
N ALA A 41 17.20 6.70 -13.79
CA ALA A 41 16.89 7.34 -12.53
C ALA A 41 15.50 6.90 -12.03
N TYR A 42 15.34 6.85 -10.72
CA TYR A 42 14.07 6.48 -10.09
C TYR A 42 13.59 7.62 -9.22
N TYR A 43 12.36 8.00 -9.40
CA TYR A 43 11.71 9.04 -8.61
C TYR A 43 10.58 8.46 -7.78
N ASN A 44 10.57 8.79 -6.50
CA ASN A 44 9.48 8.42 -5.60
C ASN A 44 8.52 9.59 -5.50
N TYR A 45 7.36 9.47 -6.14
CA TYR A 45 6.31 10.48 -6.04
C TYR A 45 5.42 10.20 -4.84
N THR A 46 5.30 11.20 -3.98
CA THR A 46 4.32 11.23 -2.91
C THR A 46 3.50 12.50 -3.10
N PRO A 47 2.18 12.45 -3.29
CA PRO A 47 1.36 13.63 -3.58
C PRO A 47 1.24 14.63 -2.45
N MET A 48 1.83 14.36 -1.30
CA MET A 48 1.82 15.27 -0.17
C MET A 48 2.98 16.27 -0.27
N GLY A 49 2.73 17.31 -1.06
CA GLY A 49 3.24 18.63 -0.73
C GLY A 49 4.72 18.89 -0.93
N THR A 50 5.25 18.70 -2.14
CA THR A 50 6.33 19.57 -2.57
C THR A 50 6.08 19.95 -4.03
N GLU A 51 5.73 21.20 -4.22
CA GLU A 51 5.53 21.85 -5.53
C GLU A 51 6.75 21.73 -6.45
N ASN A 52 7.91 21.33 -5.95
CA ASN A 52 9.16 21.27 -6.67
C ASN A 52 9.47 19.92 -7.34
N SER A 53 8.60 18.94 -7.23
CA SER A 53 8.91 17.58 -7.67
C SER A 53 8.62 17.30 -9.15
N PHE A 54 8.01 18.23 -9.87
CA PHE A 54 7.55 18.04 -11.24
C PHE A 54 8.02 19.10 -12.25
N SER A 55 8.95 19.95 -11.91
CA SER A 55 9.41 21.03 -12.79
C SER A 55 10.02 20.56 -14.12
N PHE A 56 10.24 19.25 -14.28
CA PHE A 56 10.77 18.65 -15.51
C PHE A 56 9.81 17.67 -16.20
N LEU A 57 8.63 17.45 -15.63
CA LEU A 57 7.55 16.77 -16.34
C LEU A 57 6.68 17.85 -16.93
N ASP A 58 6.66 17.90 -18.28
CA ASP A 58 5.82 18.81 -19.01
C ASP A 58 4.37 18.59 -18.54
N GLU A 59 4.01 19.51 -17.68
CA GLU A 59 2.77 19.91 -17.04
C GLU A 59 1.52 19.04 -17.17
N LYS A 60 0.62 19.26 -16.27
CA LYS A 60 -0.79 18.79 -16.10
C LYS A 60 -1.30 17.57 -16.89
N THR A 61 -1.06 17.47 -18.20
CA THR A 61 -1.55 16.38 -19.04
C THR A 61 -0.88 15.03 -18.72
N ASN A 62 0.40 15.03 -18.41
CA ASN A 62 1.14 13.82 -18.11
C ASN A 62 0.87 13.30 -16.70
N VAL A 63 0.67 14.19 -15.72
CA VAL A 63 0.36 13.82 -14.34
C VAL A 63 -0.96 13.05 -14.27
N ASN A 64 -2.02 13.54 -14.90
CA ASN A 64 -3.32 12.85 -14.92
C ASN A 64 -3.26 11.48 -15.60
N LYS A 65 -2.50 11.34 -16.69
CA LYS A 65 -2.28 10.04 -17.35
C LYS A 65 -1.54 9.08 -16.44
N ILE A 66 -0.49 9.56 -15.76
CA ILE A 66 0.30 8.78 -14.81
C ILE A 66 -0.57 8.31 -13.65
N LEU A 67 -1.35 9.20 -13.02
CA LEU A 67 -2.26 8.86 -11.93
C LEU A 67 -3.31 7.84 -12.36
N LYS A 68 -3.91 8.01 -13.53
CA LYS A 68 -4.87 7.04 -14.09
C LYS A 68 -4.22 5.68 -14.33
N HIS A 69 -3.00 5.66 -14.85
CA HIS A 69 -2.24 4.42 -15.06
C HIS A 69 -1.91 3.74 -13.72
N SER A 70 -1.44 4.50 -12.73
CA SER A 70 -1.13 3.99 -11.39
C SER A 70 -2.34 3.38 -10.71
N LYS A 71 -3.48 4.05 -10.77
CA LYS A 71 -4.74 3.53 -10.21
C LYS A 71 -5.14 2.22 -10.88
N ARG A 72 -5.05 2.14 -12.21
CA ARG A 72 -5.34 0.90 -12.96
C ARG A 72 -4.38 -0.23 -12.59
N LEU A 73 -3.09 0.06 -12.51
CA LEU A 73 -2.07 -0.92 -12.10
C LEU A 73 -2.28 -1.36 -10.66
N GLY A 74 -2.54 -0.42 -9.75
CA GLY A 74 -2.82 -0.71 -8.34
C GLY A 74 -4.01 -1.65 -8.16
N LYS A 75 -5.11 -1.43 -8.87
CA LYS A 75 -6.27 -2.33 -8.87
C LYS A 75 -5.91 -3.75 -9.35
N ARG A 76 -5.11 -3.87 -10.43
CA ARG A 76 -4.65 -5.18 -10.91
C ARG A 76 -3.78 -5.90 -9.87
N ILE A 77 -2.93 -5.17 -9.16
CA ILE A 77 -2.09 -5.74 -8.10
C ILE A 77 -2.94 -6.22 -6.93
N ILE A 78 -3.95 -5.46 -6.52
CA ILE A 78 -4.90 -5.88 -5.49
C ILE A 78 -5.56 -7.21 -5.91
N GLN A 79 -6.04 -7.32 -7.14
CA GLN A 79 -6.64 -8.56 -7.65
C GLN A 79 -5.65 -9.74 -7.63
N LYS A 80 -4.39 -9.51 -7.99
CA LYS A 80 -3.36 -10.55 -7.89
C LYS A 80 -3.14 -11.02 -6.45
N LEU A 81 -3.05 -10.09 -5.48
CA LEU A 81 -2.92 -10.42 -4.07
C LEU A 81 -4.11 -11.24 -3.56
N VAL A 82 -5.32 -10.86 -3.95
CA VAL A 82 -6.55 -11.61 -3.62
C VAL A 82 -6.53 -13.02 -4.23
N THR A 83 -6.10 -13.14 -5.48
CA THR A 83 -5.98 -14.45 -6.13
C THR A 83 -4.94 -15.34 -5.44
N MET A 84 -3.79 -14.76 -5.07
CA MET A 84 -2.77 -15.49 -4.30
C MET A 84 -3.31 -15.95 -2.94
N ASN A 85 -4.10 -15.11 -2.28
CA ASN A 85 -4.70 -15.48 -1.00
C ASN A 85 -5.67 -16.66 -1.11
N LYS A 86 -6.43 -16.75 -2.21
CA LYS A 86 -7.32 -17.91 -2.45
C LYS A 86 -6.57 -19.24 -2.43
N ASN A 87 -5.33 -19.25 -2.89
CA ASN A 87 -4.49 -20.44 -2.93
C ASN A 87 -3.83 -20.74 -1.58
N ASN A 88 -3.36 -19.70 -0.85
CA ASN A 88 -2.54 -19.85 0.36
C ASN A 88 -3.25 -19.42 1.64
N ARG A 89 -4.35 -18.65 1.57
CA ARG A 89 -5.16 -18.12 2.69
C ARG A 89 -4.38 -17.41 3.81
N ASN A 90 -3.19 -16.88 3.49
CA ASN A 90 -2.25 -16.30 4.46
C ASN A 90 -1.99 -14.82 4.21
N ILE A 91 -2.61 -14.22 3.19
CA ILE A 91 -2.43 -12.82 2.82
C ILE A 91 -3.67 -12.04 3.20
N TYR A 92 -3.51 -11.09 4.10
CA TYR A 92 -4.56 -10.19 4.56
C TYR A 92 -4.26 -8.78 4.09
N ILE A 93 -5.27 -8.05 3.66
CA ILE A 93 -5.10 -6.78 2.94
C ILE A 93 -5.93 -5.70 3.61
N THR A 94 -5.33 -4.54 3.83
CA THR A 94 -6.01 -3.31 4.28
C THR A 94 -5.34 -2.07 3.71
N SER A 95 -5.93 -0.91 3.98
CA SER A 95 -5.36 0.41 3.65
C SER A 95 -5.87 1.45 4.65
N CYS A 96 -5.14 2.53 4.85
CA CYS A 96 -5.62 3.74 5.53
C CYS A 96 -6.27 4.74 4.55
N PHE A 97 -6.19 4.48 3.26
CA PHE A 97 -6.74 5.32 2.21
C PHE A 97 -8.05 4.72 1.71
N LYS A 98 -9.18 5.41 1.98
CA LYS A 98 -10.50 4.91 1.61
C LYS A 98 -10.62 4.55 0.13
N SER A 99 -10.06 5.37 -0.76
CA SER A 99 -10.08 5.12 -2.21
C SER A 99 -9.38 3.83 -2.65
N VAL A 100 -8.37 3.38 -1.88
CA VAL A 100 -7.68 2.11 -2.08
C VAL A 100 -8.44 0.98 -1.40
N TYR A 101 -8.88 1.22 -0.16
CA TYR A 101 -9.64 0.26 0.64
C TYR A 101 -10.91 -0.22 -0.06
N ASP A 102 -11.67 0.70 -0.65
CA ASP A 102 -12.91 0.40 -1.40
C ASP A 102 -12.63 -0.44 -2.68
N CYS A 103 -11.38 -0.52 -3.11
CA CYS A 103 -10.97 -1.37 -4.24
C CYS A 103 -10.57 -2.79 -3.82
N ILE A 104 -10.49 -3.08 -2.51
CA ILE A 104 -10.22 -4.42 -2.00
C ILE A 104 -11.55 -5.18 -2.02
N PRO A 105 -11.65 -6.29 -2.77
CA PRO A 105 -12.86 -7.12 -2.80
C PRO A 105 -13.24 -7.62 -1.40
N GLU A 106 -14.51 -7.80 -1.16
CA GLU A 106 -14.99 -8.41 0.09
C GLU A 106 -14.53 -9.87 0.19
N GLY A 107 -14.24 -10.30 1.40
CA GLY A 107 -13.79 -11.66 1.71
C GLY A 107 -12.92 -11.72 2.98
N ASP A 108 -12.57 -12.92 3.39
CA ASP A 108 -11.82 -13.18 4.63
C ASP A 108 -10.40 -12.55 4.65
N HIS A 109 -9.89 -12.19 3.48
CA HIS A 109 -8.60 -11.51 3.31
C HIS A 109 -8.68 -10.00 3.58
N LYS A 110 -9.87 -9.41 3.59
CA LYS A 110 -10.04 -7.97 3.79
C LYS A 110 -10.13 -7.67 5.28
N LEU A 111 -9.11 -7.00 5.80
CA LEU A 111 -9.11 -6.51 7.18
C LEU A 111 -9.88 -5.19 7.29
N PRO A 112 -10.32 -4.80 8.51
CA PRO A 112 -10.84 -3.46 8.75
C PRO A 112 -9.90 -2.39 8.23
N ILE A 113 -10.45 -1.23 7.82
CA ILE A 113 -9.65 -0.09 7.38
C ILE A 113 -8.71 0.35 8.49
N PHE A 114 -7.43 0.57 8.16
CA PHE A 114 -6.50 1.14 9.11
C PHE A 114 -6.91 2.59 9.41
N PRO A 115 -6.96 3.01 10.67
CA PRO A 115 -7.36 4.37 11.02
C PRO A 115 -6.50 5.41 10.29
N LYS A 116 -7.12 6.51 9.88
CA LYS A 116 -6.41 7.61 9.21
C LYS A 116 -5.39 8.25 10.15
N LEU A 117 -4.28 8.72 9.57
CA LEU A 117 -3.20 9.39 10.29
C LEU A 117 -3.64 10.63 11.08
N ASP A 118 -4.60 11.37 10.55
CA ASP A 118 -5.17 12.57 11.15
C ASP A 118 -6.03 12.31 12.40
N THR A 119 -6.47 11.08 12.60
CA THR A 119 -7.18 10.68 13.83
C THR A 119 -6.26 10.43 15.02
N PHE A 120 -4.95 10.41 14.80
CA PHE A 120 -3.97 10.17 15.85
C PHE A 120 -3.50 11.47 16.51
N ARG A 121 -3.70 11.61 17.80
CA ARG A 121 -3.19 12.73 18.60
C ARG A 121 -1.68 12.63 18.83
N GLU A 122 -1.16 11.42 18.99
CA GLU A 122 0.26 11.16 19.21
C GLU A 122 0.92 10.75 17.90
N ARG A 123 2.06 11.36 17.60
CA ARG A 123 2.89 11.05 16.44
C ARG A 123 4.18 10.37 16.88
N ALA A 124 4.83 9.65 15.96
CA ALA A 124 6.19 9.20 16.13
C ALA A 124 7.16 10.39 16.15
N SER A 125 8.42 10.15 16.50
CA SER A 125 9.46 11.20 16.60
C SER A 125 9.68 12.01 15.33
N ASP A 126 9.31 11.47 14.17
CA ASP A 126 9.38 12.14 12.86
C ASP A 126 8.16 13.04 12.55
N ASN A 127 7.19 13.12 13.45
CA ASN A 127 5.92 13.86 13.31
C ASN A 127 5.08 13.51 12.06
N GLN A 128 5.44 12.46 11.33
CA GLN A 128 4.78 12.05 10.08
C GLN A 128 4.00 10.75 10.24
N HIS A 129 4.50 9.83 11.06
CA HIS A 129 3.92 8.52 11.24
C HIS A 129 3.13 8.41 12.56
N PRO A 130 2.18 7.47 12.66
CA PRO A 130 1.49 7.20 13.92
C PRO A 130 2.48 6.70 14.98
N HIS A 131 2.22 7.03 16.24
CA HIS A 131 2.97 6.47 17.34
C HIS A 131 2.79 4.95 17.44
N ARG A 132 3.78 4.23 17.96
CA ARG A 132 3.79 2.76 18.11
C ARG A 132 2.50 2.19 18.71
N LYS A 133 1.92 2.86 19.72
CA LYS A 133 0.66 2.46 20.36
C LYS A 133 -0.50 2.27 19.37
N HIS A 134 -0.56 3.07 18.30
CA HIS A 134 -1.62 2.97 17.30
C HIS A 134 -1.49 1.71 16.45
N TYR A 135 -0.25 1.29 16.15
CA TYR A 135 0.00 0.00 15.49
C TYR A 135 -0.37 -1.16 16.40
N GLU A 136 -0.06 -1.08 17.69
CA GLU A 136 -0.43 -2.10 18.67
C GLU A 136 -1.95 -2.25 18.81
N LEU A 137 -2.68 -1.13 18.86
CA LEU A 137 -4.15 -1.14 18.87
C LEU A 137 -4.72 -1.73 17.58
N PHE A 138 -4.15 -1.35 16.44
CA PHE A 138 -4.56 -1.93 15.16
C PHE A 138 -4.32 -3.44 15.13
N VAL A 139 -3.13 -3.91 15.52
CA VAL A 139 -2.82 -5.34 15.58
C VAL A 139 -3.82 -6.09 16.47
N LYS A 140 -4.18 -5.53 17.64
CA LYS A 140 -5.21 -6.11 18.50
C LYS A 140 -6.57 -6.16 17.79
N SER A 141 -6.96 -5.12 17.06
CA SER A 141 -8.25 -5.05 16.37
C SER A 141 -8.40 -6.06 15.23
N ILE A 142 -7.30 -6.38 14.54
CA ILE A 142 -7.32 -7.32 13.41
C ILE A 142 -7.11 -8.78 13.83
N LYS A 143 -6.62 -9.03 15.05
CA LYS A 143 -6.36 -10.38 15.54
C LYS A 143 -7.54 -11.35 15.36
N PRO A 144 -8.82 -10.99 15.67
CA PRO A 144 -9.95 -11.88 15.46
C PRO A 144 -10.15 -12.31 14.00
N TYR A 145 -9.75 -11.47 13.04
CA TYR A 145 -9.86 -11.76 11.60
C TYR A 145 -8.76 -12.69 11.11
N VAL A 146 -7.54 -12.48 11.68
CA VAL A 146 -6.34 -13.21 11.25
C VAL A 146 -6.24 -14.58 11.93
N ASP A 147 -6.76 -14.71 13.16
CA ASP A 147 -6.69 -15.94 13.96
C ASP A 147 -7.92 -16.85 13.77
N LYS A 148 -8.92 -16.44 12.99
CA LYS A 148 -10.00 -17.36 12.62
C LYS A 148 -9.38 -18.62 12.00
N LYS A 149 -9.47 -19.71 12.72
CA LYS A 149 -9.10 -21.03 12.19
C LYS A 149 -9.93 -21.26 10.94
N GLN A 150 -9.29 -21.63 9.87
CA GLN A 150 -9.94 -22.12 8.67
C GLN A 150 -10.73 -23.38 9.08
N SER A 151 -12.00 -23.24 9.25
CA SER A 151 -12.93 -24.36 9.31
C SER A 151 -13.14 -24.90 7.91
#